data_c55000cd24602b401ddc46f25915d395
#
_entry.id   c55000cd24602b401ddc46f25915d395
#
_cell.length_a   1.000
_cell.length_b   1.000
_cell.length_c   1.000
_cell.angle_alpha   90.00
_cell.angle_beta   90.00
_cell.angle_gamma   90.00
#
_symmetry.space_group_name_H-M   'P 1'
#
loop_
_entity.id
_entity.type
_entity.pdbx_description
1 polymer ?
#
loop_
_entity_poly.entity_id
_entity_poly.type
_entity_poly.pdbx_seq_one_letter_code
_entity_poly.pdbx_strand_id
1 'polypeptide(L)'
;VRVLAGFVTYAGLYTDFEDEEDLHREALCNYASYRDRYKRGYLSRIFNKLTECKSQPKPTIQPDIEFIGVWDTVDAYVFPIDELAILWDFLVYPIRFPDSRLNDKVIRACHAVSIDDERHTFHPVMWDESGETTDRITQVWFPGVHADVGGGYSRRSLSLVALDWMVTQTEAPVVDQGLVYIKDLRDQYKSKSDWNGPQHDSRSGLASYYRYKPRNITHICNDDDAGVRIDKPRIHRSALERIKGRALPYAPTQIPADYEVVATEGDAPEFETAAEAKQRSLALNYALDNIFWRRILYFALLLSTLALISSRFFLDWKEDGVCIGSA
;
A
#
# COMPACT_ATOMS: atom_id res chain seq x y z
N VAL A 1 10.42 2.12 3.41
CA VAL A 1 11.40 1.35 2.61
C VAL A 1 11.72 2.09 1.31
N ARG A 2 10.74 2.44 0.44
CA ARG A 2 11.00 3.13 -0.85
C ARG A 2 11.74 4.46 -0.66
N VAL A 3 11.30 5.30 0.29
CA VAL A 3 11.98 6.57 0.63
C VAL A 3 13.41 6.32 1.12
N LEU A 4 13.62 5.30 1.97
CA LEU A 4 14.95 4.96 2.46
C LEU A 4 15.86 4.49 1.32
N ALA A 5 15.37 3.63 0.44
CA ALA A 5 16.10 3.17 -0.72
C ALA A 5 16.48 4.34 -1.65
N GLY A 6 15.52 5.24 -1.93
CA GLY A 6 15.78 6.46 -2.69
C GLY A 6 16.80 7.38 -2.01
N PHE A 7 16.74 7.51 -0.69
CA PHE A 7 17.71 8.29 0.08
C PHE A 7 19.11 7.67 0.06
N VAL A 8 19.23 6.37 0.29
CA VAL A 8 20.52 5.65 0.26
C VAL A 8 21.15 5.72 -1.14
N THR A 9 20.39 5.57 -2.20
CA THR A 9 20.89 5.71 -3.57
C THR A 9 21.25 7.15 -3.93
N TYR A 10 20.70 8.14 -3.24
CA TYR A 10 21.02 9.56 -3.40
C TYR A 10 22.25 9.98 -2.60
N ALA A 11 22.25 9.71 -1.29
CA ALA A 11 23.27 10.16 -0.36
C ALA A 11 24.49 9.23 -0.32
N GLY A 12 24.31 7.95 -0.63
CA GLY A 12 25.30 6.91 -0.41
C GLY A 12 25.36 6.45 1.06
N LEU A 13 26.28 5.53 1.33
CA LEU A 13 26.62 5.08 2.68
C LEU A 13 27.86 5.81 3.14
N TYR A 14 27.81 6.38 4.34
CA TYR A 14 28.95 7.08 4.91
C TYR A 14 30.03 6.08 5.34
N THR A 15 31.26 6.34 4.94
CA THR A 15 32.40 5.47 5.25
C THR A 15 33.30 6.02 6.32
N ASP A 16 33.18 7.33 6.62
CA ASP A 16 34.05 8.03 7.56
C ASP A 16 33.25 9.10 8.32
N PHE A 17 33.18 8.98 9.63
CA PHE A 17 32.59 9.93 10.56
C PHE A 17 33.29 9.86 11.91
N GLU A 18 33.37 11.00 12.58
CA GLU A 18 34.12 11.11 13.82
C GLU A 18 33.37 10.51 15.01
N ASP A 19 32.06 10.76 15.06
CA ASP A 19 31.18 10.27 16.10
C ASP A 19 29.71 10.11 15.58
N GLU A 20 28.83 9.60 16.43
CA GLU A 20 27.42 9.37 16.11
C GLU A 20 26.64 10.69 15.89
N GLU A 21 26.99 11.78 16.59
CA GLU A 21 26.36 13.09 16.43
C GLU A 21 26.71 13.70 15.07
N ASP A 22 27.92 13.54 14.63
CA ASP A 22 28.40 13.97 13.33
C ASP A 22 27.68 13.22 12.20
N LEU A 23 27.59 11.90 12.31
CA LEU A 23 26.81 11.06 11.38
C LEU A 23 25.34 11.48 11.33
N HIS A 24 24.72 11.70 12.49
CA HIS A 24 23.32 12.10 12.58
C HIS A 24 23.07 13.45 11.92
N ARG A 25 23.91 14.44 12.18
CA ARG A 25 23.83 15.77 11.58
C ARG A 25 23.97 15.71 10.05
N GLU A 26 24.97 14.97 9.57
CA GLU A 26 25.22 14.79 8.14
C GLU A 26 24.04 14.09 7.45
N ALA A 27 23.52 13.01 8.04
CA ALA A 27 22.36 12.29 7.53
C ALA A 27 21.11 13.18 7.45
N LEU A 28 20.86 14.02 8.47
CA LEU A 28 19.75 14.98 8.46
C LEU A 28 19.90 16.02 7.35
N CYS A 29 21.09 16.56 7.14
CA CYS A 29 21.36 17.53 6.10
C CYS A 29 21.17 16.96 4.71
N ASN A 30 21.67 15.76 4.47
CA ASN A 30 21.49 15.09 3.18
C ASN A 30 20.05 14.62 2.96
N TYR A 31 19.36 14.21 4.02
CA TYR A 31 17.94 13.91 3.92
C TYR A 31 17.10 15.16 3.60
N ALA A 32 17.42 16.30 4.19
CA ALA A 32 16.79 17.57 3.84
C ALA A 32 17.01 17.91 2.36
N SER A 33 18.24 17.77 1.86
CA SER A 33 18.60 18.00 0.46
C SER A 33 17.92 17.04 -0.50
N TYR A 34 17.82 15.75 -0.13
CA TYR A 34 17.08 14.73 -0.86
C TYR A 34 15.60 15.11 -0.97
N ARG A 35 14.99 15.51 0.13
CA ARG A 35 13.60 15.96 0.17
C ARG A 35 13.35 17.20 -0.66
N ASP A 36 14.31 18.13 -0.74
CA ASP A 36 14.17 19.38 -1.47
C ASP A 36 13.96 19.19 -2.98
N ARG A 37 14.48 18.09 -3.54
CA ARG A 37 14.25 17.74 -4.95
C ARG A 37 12.78 17.57 -5.29
N TYR A 38 11.97 17.20 -4.30
CA TYR A 38 10.57 16.81 -4.47
C TYR A 38 9.58 17.83 -3.90
N LYS A 39 10.07 18.97 -3.39
CA LYS A 39 9.23 19.98 -2.76
C LYS A 39 8.47 20.80 -3.79
N ARG A 40 7.13 20.85 -3.60
CA ARG A 40 6.24 21.75 -4.32
C ARG A 40 5.48 22.73 -3.40
N GLY A 41 5.58 22.61 -2.08
CA GLY A 41 4.83 23.39 -1.11
C GLY A 41 5.41 24.81 -0.84
N TYR A 42 4.51 25.79 -0.65
CA TYR A 42 4.90 27.20 -0.41
C TYR A 42 5.65 27.38 0.92
N LEU A 43 5.15 26.76 2.02
CA LEU A 43 5.75 26.88 3.34
C LEU A 43 7.09 26.13 3.45
N SER A 44 7.26 25.04 2.71
CA SER A 44 8.52 24.30 2.69
C SER A 44 9.68 25.13 2.12
N ARG A 45 9.39 26.07 1.18
CA ARG A 45 10.40 27.01 0.66
C ARG A 45 10.83 28.04 1.69
N ILE A 46 9.93 28.46 2.59
CA ILE A 46 10.22 29.41 3.66
C ILE A 46 11.04 28.74 4.76
N PHE A 47 10.66 27.52 5.17
CA PHE A 47 11.38 26.76 6.20
C PHE A 47 12.82 26.43 5.80
N ASN A 48 13.07 26.15 4.52
CA ASN A 48 14.43 25.81 4.05
C ASN A 48 15.38 27.01 4.09
N LYS A 49 14.89 28.23 3.88
CA LYS A 49 15.73 29.44 4.06
C LYS A 49 16.23 29.61 5.51
N LEU A 50 15.52 29.03 6.49
CA LEU A 50 15.86 29.09 7.90
C LEU A 50 16.77 27.95 8.36
N THR A 51 16.86 26.87 7.58
CA THR A 51 17.67 25.67 7.87
C THR A 51 18.68 25.40 6.77
N GLU A 52 19.50 26.40 6.41
CA GLU A 52 20.64 26.15 5.53
C GLU A 52 21.61 25.22 6.22
N CYS A 53 21.54 23.95 5.87
CA CYS A 53 22.54 22.96 6.25
C CYS A 53 23.83 23.22 5.48
N LYS A 54 24.82 23.75 6.17
CA LYS A 54 26.20 23.88 5.65
C LYS A 54 26.96 22.63 6.03
N SER A 55 26.77 21.57 5.32
CA SER A 55 27.56 20.35 5.46
C SER A 55 28.58 20.30 4.33
N GLN A 56 29.81 19.88 4.64
CA GLN A 56 30.79 19.54 3.63
C GLN A 56 30.53 18.11 3.18
N PRO A 57 30.51 17.83 1.85
CA PRO A 57 30.30 16.49 1.38
C PRO A 57 31.36 15.54 1.92
N LYS A 58 30.95 14.53 2.67
CA LYS A 58 31.81 13.47 3.17
C LYS A 58 31.92 12.32 2.19
N PRO A 59 33.00 11.52 2.27
CA PRO A 59 33.13 10.34 1.42
C PRO A 59 31.96 9.39 1.62
N THR A 60 31.35 8.95 0.54
CA THR A 60 30.27 7.99 0.55
C THR A 60 30.52 6.90 -0.48
N ILE A 61 30.12 5.68 -0.13
CA ILE A 61 30.03 4.57 -1.09
C ILE A 61 28.62 4.59 -1.67
N GLN A 62 28.52 4.51 -2.99
CA GLN A 62 27.23 4.40 -3.70
C GLN A 62 26.88 2.92 -3.85
N PRO A 63 26.03 2.35 -2.99
CA PRO A 63 25.69 0.93 -3.07
C PRO A 63 24.66 0.69 -4.15
N ASP A 64 24.73 -0.49 -4.76
CA ASP A 64 23.60 -1.08 -5.44
C ASP A 64 22.72 -1.78 -4.39
N ILE A 65 21.40 -1.77 -4.61
CA ILE A 65 20.42 -2.41 -3.76
C ILE A 65 19.98 -3.69 -4.47
N GLU A 66 20.36 -4.83 -3.95
CA GLU A 66 20.05 -6.11 -4.58
C GLU A 66 18.55 -6.39 -4.61
N PHE A 67 17.85 -6.13 -3.50
CA PHE A 67 16.44 -6.45 -3.38
C PHE A 67 15.65 -5.43 -2.54
N ILE A 68 14.48 -5.06 -3.04
CA ILE A 68 13.47 -4.32 -2.29
C ILE A 68 12.18 -5.14 -2.25
N GLY A 69 11.77 -5.59 -1.07
CA GLY A 69 10.45 -6.19 -0.84
C GLY A 69 9.53 -5.24 -0.11
N VAL A 70 8.35 -4.97 -0.67
CA VAL A 70 7.34 -4.12 -0.03
C VAL A 70 5.95 -4.77 -0.10
N TRP A 71 5.15 -4.48 0.91
CA TRP A 71 3.75 -4.91 0.99
C TRP A 71 2.85 -3.69 0.94
N ASP A 72 1.95 -3.70 0.00
CA ASP A 72 0.83 -2.78 -0.17
C ASP A 72 1.18 -1.32 0.17
N THR A 73 2.26 -0.82 -0.44
CA THR A 73 2.75 0.54 -0.19
C THR A 73 1.69 1.56 -0.56
N VAL A 74 1.30 2.39 0.38
CA VAL A 74 0.29 3.44 0.19
C VAL A 74 0.85 4.81 0.55
N ASP A 75 0.35 5.85 -0.10
CA ASP A 75 0.50 7.24 0.33
C ASP A 75 -0.56 7.52 1.40
N ALA A 76 -0.45 6.81 2.54
CA ALA A 76 -1.45 6.89 3.58
C ALA A 76 -1.41 8.25 4.26
N TYR A 77 -2.39 9.08 3.95
CA TYR A 77 -2.69 10.25 4.74
C TYR A 77 -3.32 9.81 6.07
N VAL A 78 -2.88 10.42 7.15
CA VAL A 78 -3.47 10.24 8.49
C VAL A 78 -4.95 10.65 8.51
N PHE A 79 -5.39 11.40 7.49
CA PHE A 79 -6.73 11.95 7.41
C PHE A 79 -7.69 11.03 6.66
N PRO A 80 -8.88 10.76 7.22
CA PRO A 80 -9.90 9.95 6.56
C PRO A 80 -10.61 10.67 5.39
N ILE A 81 -10.35 11.97 5.22
CA ILE A 81 -10.99 12.85 4.23
C ILE A 81 -9.90 13.41 3.32
N ASP A 82 -10.03 13.21 2.01
CA ASP A 82 -9.03 13.61 1.00
C ASP A 82 -8.76 15.12 0.98
N GLU A 83 -9.80 15.93 1.21
CA GLU A 83 -9.70 17.38 1.22
C GLU A 83 -8.75 17.91 2.31
N LEU A 84 -8.72 17.23 3.47
CA LEU A 84 -7.77 17.55 4.54
C LEU A 84 -6.35 17.14 4.17
N ALA A 85 -6.20 16.04 3.45
CA ALA A 85 -4.91 15.58 2.96
C ALA A 85 -4.34 16.57 1.91
N ILE A 86 -5.16 17.02 0.97
CA ILE A 86 -4.78 18.02 -0.04
C ILE A 86 -4.40 19.35 0.63
N LEU A 87 -5.15 19.77 1.65
CA LEU A 87 -4.84 20.99 2.41
C LEU A 87 -3.52 20.85 3.17
N TRP A 88 -3.26 19.68 3.76
CA TRP A 88 -2.01 19.40 4.42
C TRP A 88 -0.83 19.40 3.45
N ASP A 89 -0.95 18.76 2.29
CA ASP A 89 0.07 18.76 1.24
C ASP A 89 0.41 20.17 0.77
N PHE A 90 -0.62 21.01 0.65
CA PHE A 90 -0.44 22.40 0.24
C PHE A 90 0.21 23.26 1.33
N LEU A 91 -0.21 23.10 2.59
CA LEU A 91 0.23 23.96 3.71
C LEU A 91 1.50 23.48 4.37
N VAL A 92 1.65 22.17 4.59
CA VAL A 92 2.69 21.65 5.47
C VAL A 92 3.77 20.92 4.68
N TYR A 93 3.41 19.83 4.01
CA TYR A 93 4.40 18.99 3.34
C TYR A 93 3.77 17.97 2.39
N PRO A 94 4.24 17.85 1.13
CA PRO A 94 3.77 16.80 0.24
C PRO A 94 4.29 15.44 0.72
N ILE A 95 3.37 14.53 1.05
CA ILE A 95 3.67 13.17 1.51
C ILE A 95 3.79 12.21 0.32
N ARG A 96 3.30 12.61 -0.87
CA ARG A 96 3.28 11.76 -2.06
C ARG A 96 4.67 11.34 -2.49
N PHE A 97 4.78 10.08 -2.89
CA PHE A 97 5.98 9.57 -3.56
C PHE A 97 6.17 10.33 -4.88
N PRO A 98 7.33 10.94 -5.07
CA PRO A 98 7.53 11.85 -6.19
C PRO A 98 7.79 11.15 -7.51
N ASP A 99 8.15 9.88 -7.48
CA ASP A 99 8.54 9.10 -8.65
C ASP A 99 7.99 7.69 -8.58
N SER A 100 7.27 7.29 -9.62
CA SER A 100 6.79 5.92 -9.81
C SER A 100 7.86 4.98 -10.33
N ARG A 101 8.98 5.50 -10.85
CA ARG A 101 10.07 4.70 -11.41
C ARG A 101 10.93 4.08 -10.33
N LEU A 102 11.37 2.86 -10.59
CA LEU A 102 12.37 2.21 -9.76
C LEU A 102 13.76 2.79 -10.08
N ASN A 103 14.51 3.15 -9.06
CA ASN A 103 15.87 3.65 -9.23
C ASN A 103 16.76 2.59 -9.92
N ASP A 104 17.62 3.04 -10.84
CA ASP A 104 18.49 2.16 -11.65
C ASP A 104 19.50 1.36 -10.81
N LYS A 105 19.79 1.81 -9.59
CA LYS A 105 20.66 1.09 -8.64
C LYS A 105 19.96 -0.02 -7.87
N VAL A 106 18.66 -0.22 -8.08
CA VAL A 106 17.91 -1.34 -7.50
C VAL A 106 17.86 -2.46 -8.53
N ILE A 107 18.41 -3.62 -8.18
CA ILE A 107 18.53 -4.76 -9.10
C ILE A 107 17.18 -5.48 -9.21
N ARG A 108 16.48 -5.68 -8.08
CA ARG A 108 15.18 -6.33 -8.05
C ARG A 108 14.24 -5.71 -7.03
N ALA A 109 12.98 -5.54 -7.39
CA ALA A 109 11.93 -5.03 -6.52
C ALA A 109 10.67 -5.88 -6.61
N CYS A 110 10.14 -6.28 -5.47
CA CYS A 110 8.91 -7.06 -5.35
C CYS A 110 7.87 -6.32 -4.52
N HIS A 111 6.62 -6.28 -4.99
CA HIS A 111 5.50 -5.62 -4.33
C HIS A 111 4.31 -6.55 -4.22
N ALA A 112 3.97 -6.97 -3.00
CA ALA A 112 2.74 -7.68 -2.72
C ALA A 112 1.62 -6.67 -2.48
N VAL A 113 0.57 -6.65 -3.31
CA VAL A 113 -0.49 -5.64 -3.32
C VAL A 113 -1.81 -6.26 -2.91
N SER A 114 -2.63 -5.59 -2.12
CA SER A 114 -3.95 -6.09 -1.72
C SER A 114 -5.02 -5.75 -2.76
N ILE A 115 -5.95 -6.69 -2.98
CA ILE A 115 -7.08 -6.51 -3.92
C ILE A 115 -8.23 -5.75 -3.25
N ASP A 116 -8.52 -6.05 -1.98
CA ASP A 116 -9.85 -5.83 -1.40
C ASP A 116 -9.96 -4.60 -0.48
N ASP A 117 -8.91 -3.76 -0.38
CA ASP A 117 -9.04 -2.56 0.44
C ASP A 117 -9.98 -1.54 -0.21
N GLU A 118 -10.95 -1.08 0.58
CA GLU A 118 -12.04 -0.20 0.11
C GLU A 118 -11.84 1.27 0.50
N ARG A 119 -10.74 1.59 1.18
CA ARG A 119 -10.43 2.96 1.61
C ARG A 119 -9.70 3.72 0.52
N HIS A 120 -10.23 4.87 0.10
CA HIS A 120 -9.64 5.66 -0.98
C HIS A 120 -8.18 6.04 -0.72
N THR A 121 -7.89 6.51 0.49
CA THR A 121 -6.54 6.95 0.89
C THR A 121 -5.54 5.79 1.02
N PHE A 122 -6.00 4.54 0.93
CA PHE A 122 -5.17 3.34 0.93
C PHE A 122 -4.99 2.74 -0.48
N HIS A 123 -5.16 3.54 -1.53
CA HIS A 123 -4.80 3.08 -2.87
C HIS A 123 -3.28 2.89 -2.95
N PRO A 124 -2.81 1.78 -3.54
CA PRO A 124 -1.40 1.46 -3.57
C PRO A 124 -0.64 2.35 -4.54
N VAL A 125 0.58 2.71 -4.15
CA VAL A 125 1.52 3.39 -5.03
C VAL A 125 2.33 2.34 -5.77
N MET A 126 2.04 2.16 -7.05
CA MET A 126 2.73 1.20 -7.90
C MET A 126 4.07 1.75 -8.39
N TRP A 127 4.95 0.85 -8.83
CA TRP A 127 6.05 1.20 -9.72
C TRP A 127 5.58 1.17 -11.16
N ASP A 128 6.12 2.08 -11.96
CA ASP A 128 5.96 2.06 -13.41
C ASP A 128 6.81 0.94 -14.00
N GLU A 129 6.19 0.05 -14.79
CA GLU A 129 6.86 -1.04 -15.47
C GLU A 129 7.13 -0.69 -16.96
N SER A 130 6.70 0.49 -17.43
CA SER A 130 6.92 0.92 -18.81
C SER A 130 8.41 1.15 -19.08
N GLY A 131 8.91 0.54 -20.13
CA GLY A 131 10.33 0.66 -20.49
C GLY A 131 11.28 -0.25 -19.70
N GLU A 132 10.78 -1.02 -18.73
CA GLU A 132 11.56 -2.08 -18.11
C GLU A 132 11.76 -3.23 -19.11
N THR A 133 13.01 -3.52 -19.41
CA THR A 133 13.38 -4.58 -20.37
C THR A 133 13.70 -5.91 -19.69
N THR A 134 13.74 -5.90 -18.35
CA THR A 134 14.06 -7.06 -17.52
C THR A 134 13.01 -7.20 -16.43
N ASP A 135 12.84 -8.42 -15.90
CA ASP A 135 11.88 -8.71 -14.82
C ASP A 135 12.35 -8.21 -13.44
N ARG A 136 12.98 -7.02 -13.41
CA ARG A 136 13.46 -6.47 -12.13
C ARG A 136 12.35 -5.91 -11.24
N ILE A 137 11.17 -5.64 -11.79
CA ILE A 137 9.98 -5.24 -11.02
C ILE A 137 8.92 -6.33 -11.10
N THR A 138 8.49 -6.83 -9.96
CA THR A 138 7.41 -7.82 -9.86
C THR A 138 6.35 -7.34 -8.87
N GLN A 139 5.18 -6.93 -9.37
CA GLN A 139 4.06 -6.44 -8.57
C GLN A 139 2.89 -7.41 -8.69
N VAL A 140 2.47 -8.02 -7.57
CA VAL A 140 1.50 -9.12 -7.54
C VAL A 140 0.36 -8.82 -6.58
N TRP A 141 -0.87 -9.02 -7.04
CA TRP A 141 -2.10 -8.76 -6.31
C TRP A 141 -2.56 -9.98 -5.53
N PHE A 142 -2.77 -9.83 -4.24
CA PHE A 142 -3.18 -10.86 -3.28
C PHE A 142 -4.58 -10.60 -2.73
N PRO A 143 -5.35 -11.66 -2.35
CA PRO A 143 -6.65 -11.48 -1.72
C PRO A 143 -6.50 -10.89 -0.32
N GLY A 144 -7.49 -10.09 0.08
CA GLY A 144 -7.55 -9.44 1.38
C GLY A 144 -7.32 -7.94 1.33
N VAL A 145 -7.51 -7.28 2.47
CA VAL A 145 -7.31 -5.84 2.64
C VAL A 145 -5.84 -5.53 2.99
N HIS A 146 -5.49 -4.26 3.12
CA HIS A 146 -4.11 -3.78 3.36
C HIS A 146 -3.36 -4.62 4.41
N ALA A 147 -3.93 -4.81 5.59
CA ALA A 147 -3.28 -5.57 6.66
C ALA A 147 -3.46 -7.10 6.55
N ASP A 148 -4.34 -7.60 5.66
CA ASP A 148 -4.38 -9.02 5.30
C ASP A 148 -3.20 -9.39 4.39
N VAL A 149 -2.66 -8.45 3.63
CA VAL A 149 -1.48 -8.65 2.79
C VAL A 149 -0.21 -8.22 3.51
N GLY A 150 -0.21 -7.03 4.11
CA GLY A 150 0.96 -6.46 4.80
C GLY A 150 1.20 -6.98 6.21
N GLY A 151 0.23 -7.69 6.80
CA GLY A 151 0.27 -8.12 8.21
C GLY A 151 -0.29 -7.05 9.16
N GLY A 152 -0.46 -7.44 10.42
CA GLY A 152 -0.96 -6.56 11.48
C GLY A 152 -2.19 -7.11 12.21
N TYR A 153 -2.97 -7.98 11.60
CA TYR A 153 -4.07 -8.65 12.27
C TYR A 153 -3.61 -9.88 13.07
N SER A 154 -4.30 -10.19 14.15
CA SER A 154 -4.03 -11.40 14.96
C SER A 154 -4.29 -12.70 14.16
N ARG A 155 -5.36 -12.71 13.35
CA ARG A 155 -5.64 -13.79 12.39
C ARG A 155 -4.95 -13.48 11.07
N ARG A 156 -3.74 -13.96 10.90
CA ARG A 156 -2.82 -13.55 9.84
C ARG A 156 -2.58 -14.57 8.72
N SER A 157 -3.45 -15.58 8.58
CA SER A 157 -3.24 -16.64 7.58
C SER A 157 -3.13 -16.12 6.15
N LEU A 158 -3.90 -15.09 5.77
CA LEU A 158 -3.79 -14.45 4.46
C LEU A 158 -2.45 -13.72 4.29
N SER A 159 -2.00 -12.97 5.30
CA SER A 159 -0.71 -12.26 5.19
C SER A 159 0.49 -13.19 5.10
N LEU A 160 0.35 -14.41 5.62
CA LEU A 160 1.39 -15.43 5.48
C LEU A 160 1.50 -15.97 4.04
N VAL A 161 0.44 -15.88 3.23
CA VAL A 161 0.50 -16.19 1.79
C VAL A 161 1.40 -15.19 1.06
N ALA A 162 1.17 -13.90 1.30
CA ALA A 162 1.99 -12.84 0.72
C ALA A 162 3.45 -12.87 1.25
N LEU A 163 3.62 -13.20 2.53
CA LEU A 163 4.94 -13.38 3.13
C LEU A 163 5.68 -14.57 2.51
N ASP A 164 5.01 -15.72 2.34
CA ASP A 164 5.60 -16.91 1.74
C ASP A 164 6.10 -16.63 0.32
N TRP A 165 5.28 -15.97 -0.49
CA TRP A 165 5.68 -15.51 -1.80
C TRP A 165 6.90 -14.58 -1.75
N MET A 166 6.89 -13.55 -0.89
CA MET A 166 7.99 -12.59 -0.80
C MET A 166 9.29 -13.26 -0.35
N VAL A 167 9.22 -14.18 0.61
CA VAL A 167 10.40 -14.96 1.06
C VAL A 167 10.96 -15.79 -0.10
N THR A 168 10.10 -16.46 -0.86
CA THR A 168 10.53 -17.23 -2.04
C THR A 168 11.21 -16.33 -3.08
N GLN A 169 10.76 -15.06 -3.24
CA GLN A 169 11.42 -14.10 -4.14
C GLN A 169 12.83 -13.73 -3.65
N THR A 170 13.06 -13.70 -2.33
CA THR A 170 14.38 -13.39 -1.75
C THR A 170 15.30 -14.62 -1.66
N GLU A 171 14.76 -15.84 -1.68
CA GLU A 171 15.53 -17.07 -1.76
C GLU A 171 16.11 -17.28 -3.16
N ALA A 172 15.49 -16.73 -4.19
CA ALA A 172 16.01 -16.77 -5.54
C ALA A 172 17.27 -15.88 -5.66
N PRO A 173 18.37 -16.36 -6.24
CA PRO A 173 19.57 -15.57 -6.43
C PRO A 173 19.30 -14.37 -7.33
N VAL A 174 19.76 -13.20 -6.92
CA VAL A 174 19.63 -11.95 -7.67
C VAL A 174 20.96 -11.58 -8.32
N VAL A 175 22.02 -11.52 -7.54
CA VAL A 175 23.40 -11.26 -8.02
C VAL A 175 24.29 -12.46 -7.73
N ASP A 176 24.46 -12.83 -6.45
CA ASP A 176 25.36 -13.92 -6.06
C ASP A 176 24.58 -15.09 -5.46
N GLN A 177 23.94 -14.88 -4.32
CA GLN A 177 23.19 -15.91 -3.60
C GLN A 177 21.89 -15.32 -3.04
N GLY A 178 20.81 -16.09 -3.11
CA GLY A 178 19.57 -15.74 -2.43
C GLY A 178 19.74 -15.78 -0.91
N LEU A 179 18.78 -15.16 -0.19
CA LEU A 179 18.76 -15.22 1.27
C LEU A 179 18.46 -16.65 1.73
N VAL A 180 19.17 -17.08 2.76
CA VAL A 180 18.95 -18.38 3.40
C VAL A 180 18.18 -18.17 4.70
N TYR A 181 17.03 -18.79 4.82
CA TYR A 181 16.19 -18.72 6.00
C TYR A 181 16.37 -19.93 6.91
N ILE A 182 16.11 -19.74 8.21
CA ILE A 182 16.06 -20.84 9.16
C ILE A 182 14.89 -21.73 8.78
N LYS A 183 15.17 -22.96 8.35
CA LYS A 183 14.20 -23.90 7.77
C LYS A 183 12.98 -24.11 8.67
N ASP A 184 13.20 -24.38 9.97
CA ASP A 184 12.10 -24.65 10.91
C ASP A 184 11.14 -23.45 11.03
N LEU A 185 11.66 -22.21 11.01
CA LEU A 185 10.84 -20.99 11.03
C LEU A 185 10.11 -20.82 9.70
N ARG A 186 10.79 -21.05 8.58
CA ARG A 186 10.22 -20.98 7.24
C ARG A 186 9.03 -21.93 7.10
N ASP A 187 9.23 -23.20 7.48
CA ASP A 187 8.22 -24.25 7.46
C ASP A 187 7.05 -23.94 8.41
N GLN A 188 7.33 -23.38 9.59
CA GLN A 188 6.31 -22.97 10.54
C GLN A 188 5.39 -21.85 9.99
N TYR A 189 5.95 -20.86 9.30
CA TYR A 189 5.13 -19.79 8.68
C TYR A 189 4.35 -20.33 7.48
N LYS A 190 4.98 -21.14 6.63
CA LYS A 190 4.34 -21.76 5.48
C LYS A 190 3.16 -22.65 5.89
N SER A 191 3.31 -23.46 6.95
CA SER A 191 2.23 -24.33 7.45
C SER A 191 1.00 -23.59 8.00
N LYS A 192 1.14 -22.31 8.37
CA LYS A 192 0.05 -21.45 8.84
C LYS A 192 -0.54 -20.55 7.75
N SER A 193 0.07 -20.57 6.57
CA SER A 193 -0.42 -19.87 5.39
C SER A 193 -1.70 -20.55 4.90
N ASP A 194 -2.76 -19.76 4.73
CA ASP A 194 -4.05 -20.29 4.28
C ASP A 194 -4.76 -19.23 3.41
N TRP A 195 -4.87 -19.52 2.13
CA TRP A 195 -5.57 -18.66 1.17
C TRP A 195 -7.08 -18.55 1.45
N ASN A 196 -7.67 -19.54 2.13
CA ASN A 196 -9.08 -19.56 2.52
C ASN A 196 -9.32 -18.97 3.92
N GLY A 197 -8.30 -18.42 4.54
CA GLY A 197 -8.39 -17.79 5.85
C GLY A 197 -9.34 -16.59 5.89
N PRO A 198 -9.73 -16.14 7.10
CA PRO A 198 -10.67 -15.03 7.26
C PRO A 198 -10.09 -13.74 6.68
N GLN A 199 -10.91 -13.04 5.91
CA GLN A 199 -10.65 -11.69 5.43
C GLN A 199 -11.25 -10.68 6.43
N HIS A 200 -10.50 -9.63 6.72
CA HIS A 200 -10.93 -8.59 7.64
C HIS A 200 -11.68 -7.46 6.91
N ASP A 201 -12.47 -6.71 7.67
CA ASP A 201 -13.12 -5.50 7.18
C ASP A 201 -12.26 -4.28 7.54
N SER A 202 -11.63 -3.67 6.53
CA SER A 202 -10.76 -2.49 6.70
C SER A 202 -11.51 -1.23 7.10
N ARG A 203 -12.86 -1.25 7.05
CA ARG A 203 -13.73 -0.11 7.36
C ARG A 203 -14.57 -0.31 8.61
N SER A 204 -14.25 -1.28 9.46
CA SER A 204 -14.96 -1.51 10.72
C SER A 204 -14.71 -0.39 11.74
N GLY A 205 -15.72 -0.07 12.56
CA GLY A 205 -15.63 0.94 13.62
C GLY A 205 -15.36 2.35 13.05
N LEU A 206 -14.43 3.08 13.67
CA LEU A 206 -14.07 4.44 13.24
C LEU A 206 -13.51 4.50 11.82
N ALA A 207 -12.98 3.40 11.29
CA ALA A 207 -12.49 3.35 9.92
C ALA A 207 -13.62 3.44 8.87
N SER A 208 -14.89 3.35 9.27
CA SER A 208 -16.05 3.60 8.39
C SER A 208 -16.10 5.03 7.84
N TYR A 209 -15.44 5.99 8.49
CA TYR A 209 -15.32 7.37 8.02
C TYR A 209 -14.36 7.56 6.85
N TYR A 210 -13.47 6.58 6.57
CA TYR A 210 -12.68 6.65 5.35
C TYR A 210 -13.59 6.60 4.12
N ARG A 211 -13.27 7.45 3.13
CA ARG A 211 -14.02 7.50 1.88
C ARG A 211 -14.04 6.13 1.21
N TYR A 212 -15.26 5.65 0.90
CA TYR A 212 -15.47 4.37 0.26
C TYR A 212 -15.13 4.43 -1.23
N LYS A 213 -14.06 3.81 -1.62
CA LYS A 213 -13.64 3.68 -3.02
C LYS A 213 -12.84 2.38 -3.18
N PRO A 214 -13.51 1.26 -3.49
CA PRO A 214 -12.82 0.01 -3.81
C PRO A 214 -11.76 0.22 -4.89
N ARG A 215 -10.67 -0.51 -4.80
CA ARG A 215 -9.58 -0.46 -5.76
C ARG A 215 -10.05 -0.86 -7.15
N ASN A 216 -9.60 -0.18 -8.16
CA ASN A 216 -9.77 -0.56 -9.56
C ASN A 216 -8.40 -0.91 -10.13
N ILE A 217 -8.09 -2.21 -10.23
CA ILE A 217 -6.78 -2.71 -10.64
C ILE A 217 -6.40 -2.16 -12.02
N THR A 218 -7.33 -2.17 -12.98
CA THR A 218 -7.07 -1.64 -14.32
C THR A 218 -6.67 -0.16 -14.29
N HIS A 219 -7.36 0.65 -13.48
CA HIS A 219 -7.05 2.07 -13.37
C HIS A 219 -5.70 2.30 -12.63
N ILE A 220 -5.46 1.54 -11.55
CA ILE A 220 -4.23 1.67 -10.75
C ILE A 220 -3.00 1.24 -11.58
N CYS A 221 -3.15 0.23 -12.43
CA CYS A 221 -2.10 -0.22 -13.34
C CYS A 221 -1.90 0.69 -14.56
N ASN A 222 -2.83 1.63 -14.82
CA ASN A 222 -2.78 2.57 -15.94
C ASN A 222 -3.15 3.97 -15.43
N ASP A 223 -2.35 4.49 -14.52
CA ASP A 223 -2.55 5.80 -13.89
C ASP A 223 -1.68 6.85 -14.57
N ASP A 224 -2.30 7.66 -15.45
CA ASP A 224 -1.63 8.74 -16.18
C ASP A 224 -1.10 9.83 -15.25
N ASP A 225 -1.82 10.12 -14.16
CA ASP A 225 -1.44 11.17 -13.20
C ASP A 225 -0.20 10.77 -12.39
N ALA A 226 -0.10 9.48 -12.06
CA ALA A 226 1.06 8.89 -11.38
C ALA A 226 2.17 8.46 -12.34
N GLY A 227 1.91 8.45 -13.65
CA GLY A 227 2.85 7.97 -14.67
C GLY A 227 3.13 6.47 -14.55
N VAL A 228 2.11 5.68 -14.19
CA VAL A 228 2.22 4.22 -14.01
C VAL A 228 1.62 3.52 -15.22
N ARG A 229 2.39 2.58 -15.78
CA ARG A 229 1.95 1.65 -16.82
C ARG A 229 2.39 0.24 -16.48
N ILE A 230 1.42 -0.64 -16.34
CA ILE A 230 1.58 -2.07 -16.11
C ILE A 230 0.66 -2.76 -17.12
N ASP A 231 1.23 -3.28 -18.19
CA ASP A 231 0.45 -3.80 -19.32
C ASP A 231 -0.45 -4.95 -18.91
N LYS A 232 0.07 -5.87 -18.09
CA LYS A 232 -0.67 -7.04 -17.63
C LYS A 232 -0.55 -7.23 -16.13
N PRO A 233 -1.61 -6.90 -15.36
CA PRO A 233 -1.61 -7.10 -13.91
C PRO A 233 -1.38 -8.55 -13.54
N ARG A 234 -0.51 -8.80 -12.55
CA ARG A 234 -0.22 -10.14 -12.03
C ARG A 234 -1.08 -10.42 -10.81
N ILE A 235 -1.91 -11.47 -10.89
CA ILE A 235 -2.79 -11.90 -9.80
C ILE A 235 -2.22 -13.18 -9.19
N HIS A 236 -2.05 -13.18 -7.85
CA HIS A 236 -1.58 -14.37 -7.18
C HIS A 236 -2.64 -15.47 -7.22
N ARG A 237 -2.20 -16.69 -7.46
CA ARG A 237 -3.06 -17.90 -7.53
C ARG A 237 -4.02 -18.02 -6.35
N SER A 238 -3.61 -17.61 -5.15
CA SER A 238 -4.45 -17.64 -3.95
C SER A 238 -5.77 -16.85 -4.08
N ALA A 239 -5.80 -15.73 -4.82
CA ALA A 239 -7.03 -14.99 -5.07
C ALA A 239 -8.01 -15.81 -5.90
N LEU A 240 -7.50 -16.51 -6.88
CA LEU A 240 -8.27 -17.33 -7.79
C LEU A 240 -8.76 -18.62 -7.10
N GLU A 241 -7.92 -19.26 -6.30
CA GLU A 241 -8.31 -20.41 -5.47
C GLU A 241 -9.43 -20.03 -4.49
N ARG A 242 -9.35 -18.81 -3.91
CA ARG A 242 -10.38 -18.29 -3.03
C ARG A 242 -11.72 -18.08 -3.77
N ILE A 243 -11.73 -17.60 -5.01
CA ILE A 243 -12.92 -17.49 -5.84
C ILE A 243 -13.54 -18.87 -6.09
N LYS A 244 -12.74 -19.89 -6.39
CA LYS A 244 -13.19 -21.27 -6.63
C LYS A 244 -13.62 -21.99 -5.36
N GLY A 245 -12.97 -21.72 -4.25
CA GLY A 245 -13.10 -22.48 -3.00
C GLY A 245 -14.46 -22.40 -2.31
N ARG A 246 -15.30 -21.43 -2.65
CA ARG A 246 -16.72 -21.26 -2.26
C ARG A 246 -17.04 -21.40 -0.77
N ALA A 247 -16.06 -21.58 0.11
CA ALA A 247 -16.32 -21.72 1.55
C ALA A 247 -16.89 -20.43 2.15
N LEU A 248 -16.49 -19.27 1.60
CA LEU A 248 -17.11 -17.96 1.80
C LEU A 248 -17.28 -17.33 0.43
N PRO A 249 -18.40 -16.64 0.13
CA PRO A 249 -18.57 -15.97 -1.15
C PRO A 249 -17.52 -14.88 -1.31
N TYR A 250 -16.53 -15.14 -2.15
CA TYR A 250 -15.49 -14.20 -2.51
C TYR A 250 -15.62 -13.86 -3.99
N ALA A 251 -15.97 -12.63 -4.29
CA ALA A 251 -16.19 -12.14 -5.65
C ALA A 251 -15.58 -10.74 -5.79
N PRO A 252 -14.25 -10.63 -5.89
CA PRO A 252 -13.60 -9.35 -6.09
C PRO A 252 -13.99 -8.74 -7.42
N THR A 253 -14.63 -7.57 -7.38
CA THR A 253 -15.12 -6.86 -8.57
C THR A 253 -14.02 -6.25 -9.41
N GLN A 254 -12.79 -6.27 -8.91
CA GLN A 254 -11.70 -5.43 -9.40
C GLN A 254 -10.66 -6.18 -10.24
N ILE A 255 -10.77 -7.50 -10.32
CA ILE A 255 -9.87 -8.30 -11.16
C ILE A 255 -10.21 -8.06 -12.63
N PRO A 256 -9.29 -7.56 -13.47
CA PRO A 256 -9.51 -7.32 -14.88
C PRO A 256 -9.79 -8.61 -15.64
N ALA A 257 -10.22 -8.48 -16.90
CA ALA A 257 -10.44 -9.64 -17.77
C ALA A 257 -9.12 -10.24 -18.26
N ASP A 258 -8.12 -9.40 -18.50
CA ASP A 258 -6.78 -9.81 -18.90
C ASP A 258 -5.81 -9.61 -17.73
N TYR A 259 -5.20 -10.70 -17.30
CA TYR A 259 -4.25 -10.74 -16.20
C TYR A 259 -3.32 -11.95 -16.34
N GLU A 260 -2.18 -11.87 -15.68
CA GLU A 260 -1.25 -12.99 -15.53
C GLU A 260 -1.45 -13.67 -14.18
N VAL A 261 -1.36 -14.99 -14.12
CA VAL A 261 -1.42 -15.75 -12.87
C VAL A 261 -0.01 -16.01 -12.38
N VAL A 262 0.24 -15.67 -11.10
CA VAL A 262 1.52 -15.93 -10.44
C VAL A 262 1.28 -16.90 -9.27
N ALA A 263 2.13 -17.90 -9.16
CA ALA A 263 2.17 -18.81 -8.01
C ALA A 263 3.44 -18.58 -7.18
N THR A 264 3.39 -18.95 -5.90
CA THR A 264 4.59 -18.93 -5.05
C THR A 264 5.59 -19.97 -5.52
N GLU A 265 5.09 -21.17 -5.85
CA GLU A 265 5.89 -22.30 -6.34
C GLU A 265 5.17 -23.00 -7.50
N GLY A 266 5.92 -23.51 -8.45
CA GLY A 266 5.41 -24.27 -9.58
C GLY A 266 4.74 -23.43 -10.67
N ASP A 267 4.25 -24.11 -11.70
CA ASP A 267 3.54 -23.47 -12.82
C ASP A 267 2.16 -22.97 -12.38
N ALA A 268 1.76 -21.83 -12.92
CA ALA A 268 0.41 -21.31 -12.77
C ALA A 268 -0.45 -21.92 -13.90
N PRO A 269 -1.31 -22.91 -13.62
CA PRO A 269 -2.15 -23.51 -14.64
C PRO A 269 -3.15 -22.51 -15.20
N GLU A 270 -3.63 -22.76 -16.40
CA GLU A 270 -4.77 -22.04 -16.99
C GLU A 270 -5.94 -22.06 -16.02
N PHE A 271 -6.38 -20.90 -15.59
CA PHE A 271 -7.19 -20.80 -14.36
C PHE A 271 -8.68 -20.85 -14.58
N GLU A 272 -9.15 -20.29 -15.67
CA GLU A 272 -10.59 -20.02 -15.86
C GLU A 272 -11.04 -20.46 -17.25
N THR A 273 -12.07 -21.29 -17.28
CA THR A 273 -12.78 -21.62 -18.52
C THR A 273 -13.71 -20.47 -18.93
N ALA A 274 -14.11 -20.37 -20.18
CA ALA A 274 -15.06 -19.38 -20.66
C ALA A 274 -16.38 -19.37 -19.88
N ALA A 275 -16.82 -20.54 -19.39
CA ALA A 275 -18.02 -20.69 -18.56
C ALA A 275 -17.83 -20.10 -17.16
N GLU A 276 -16.66 -20.30 -16.56
CA GLU A 276 -16.30 -19.73 -15.24
C GLU A 276 -16.15 -18.21 -15.33
N ALA A 277 -15.52 -17.68 -16.38
CA ALA A 277 -15.42 -16.25 -16.64
C ALA A 277 -16.80 -15.59 -16.76
N LYS A 278 -17.75 -16.26 -17.45
CA LYS A 278 -19.13 -15.79 -17.54
C LYS A 278 -19.83 -15.81 -16.18
N GLN A 279 -19.64 -16.85 -15.39
CA GLN A 279 -20.21 -16.93 -14.03
C GLN A 279 -19.63 -15.85 -13.11
N ARG A 280 -18.34 -15.57 -13.19
CA ARG A 280 -17.69 -14.48 -12.47
C ARG A 280 -18.25 -13.12 -12.88
N SER A 281 -18.46 -12.90 -14.18
CA SER A 281 -19.06 -11.66 -14.69
C SER A 281 -20.47 -11.42 -14.16
N LEU A 282 -21.29 -12.47 -14.01
CA LEU A 282 -22.62 -12.36 -13.38
C LEU A 282 -22.51 -12.01 -11.89
N ALA A 283 -21.58 -12.61 -11.15
CA ALA A 283 -21.33 -12.29 -9.75
C ALA A 283 -20.86 -10.83 -9.55
N LEU A 284 -20.14 -10.28 -10.52
CA LEU A 284 -19.72 -8.86 -10.54
C LEU A 284 -20.91 -7.91 -10.51
N ASN A 285 -21.99 -8.18 -11.23
CA ASN A 285 -23.19 -7.33 -11.26
C ASN A 285 -23.81 -7.21 -9.87
N TYR A 286 -23.97 -8.33 -9.15
CA TYR A 286 -24.47 -8.30 -7.76
C TYR A 286 -23.53 -7.53 -6.81
N ALA A 287 -22.22 -7.62 -7.03
CA ALA A 287 -21.27 -6.88 -6.22
C ALA A 287 -21.33 -5.36 -6.51
N LEU A 288 -21.60 -4.95 -7.75
CA LEU A 288 -21.78 -3.54 -8.12
C LEU A 288 -23.01 -2.92 -7.44
N ASP A 289 -24.12 -3.67 -7.32
CA ASP A 289 -25.31 -3.25 -6.58
C ASP A 289 -24.99 -3.04 -5.08
N ASN A 290 -24.23 -3.94 -4.48
CA ASN A 290 -23.77 -3.79 -3.10
C ASN A 290 -22.84 -2.57 -2.91
N ILE A 291 -21.97 -2.27 -3.87
CA ILE A 291 -21.13 -1.07 -3.87
C ILE A 291 -21.99 0.20 -3.88
N PHE A 292 -23.05 0.22 -4.70
CA PHE A 292 -23.98 1.36 -4.77
C PHE A 292 -24.65 1.61 -3.41
N TRP A 293 -25.23 0.57 -2.78
CA TRP A 293 -25.86 0.67 -1.48
C TRP A 293 -24.89 1.08 -0.37
N ARG A 294 -23.68 0.54 -0.36
CA ARG A 294 -22.63 0.94 0.59
C ARG A 294 -22.25 2.42 0.45
N ARG A 295 -22.22 2.97 -0.77
CA ARG A 295 -22.02 4.42 -1.00
C ARG A 295 -23.14 5.26 -0.40
N ILE A 296 -24.39 4.88 -0.60
CA ILE A 296 -25.54 5.57 -0.01
C ILE A 296 -25.42 5.58 1.52
N LEU A 297 -25.16 4.41 2.13
CA LEU A 297 -25.00 4.31 3.59
C LEU A 297 -23.82 5.15 4.12
N TYR A 298 -22.72 5.22 3.38
CA TYR A 298 -21.61 6.07 3.71
C TYR A 298 -21.99 7.56 3.73
N PHE A 299 -22.68 8.05 2.71
CA PHE A 299 -23.15 9.43 2.68
C PHE A 299 -24.18 9.71 3.78
N ALA A 300 -25.08 8.78 4.06
CA ALA A 300 -26.03 8.90 5.16
C ALA A 300 -25.31 9.01 6.51
N LEU A 301 -24.25 8.22 6.74
CA LEU A 301 -23.40 8.31 7.94
C LEU A 301 -22.75 9.69 8.06
N LEU A 302 -22.16 10.21 6.98
CA LEU A 302 -21.51 11.52 6.99
C LEU A 302 -22.53 12.65 7.29
N LEU A 303 -23.68 12.63 6.64
CA LEU A 303 -24.73 13.62 6.84
C LEU A 303 -25.29 13.57 8.26
N SER A 304 -25.52 12.37 8.81
CA SER A 304 -25.98 12.19 10.19
C SER A 304 -24.96 12.71 11.20
N THR A 305 -23.68 12.42 10.97
CA THR A 305 -22.59 12.90 11.83
C THR A 305 -22.51 14.43 11.77
N LEU A 306 -22.60 15.03 10.58
CA LEU A 306 -22.59 16.47 10.41
C LEU A 306 -23.80 17.13 11.08
N ALA A 307 -24.98 16.54 10.94
CA ALA A 307 -26.20 17.01 11.62
C ALA A 307 -26.07 16.98 13.14
N LEU A 308 -25.50 15.92 13.70
CA LEU A 308 -25.23 15.79 15.14
C LEU A 308 -24.23 16.86 15.63
N ILE A 309 -23.15 17.08 14.90
CA ILE A 309 -22.17 18.12 15.24
C ILE A 309 -22.83 19.51 15.13
N SER A 310 -23.58 19.77 14.05
CA SER A 310 -24.24 21.05 13.84
C SER A 310 -25.34 21.32 14.87
N SER A 311 -26.05 20.29 15.32
CA SER A 311 -27.10 20.45 16.34
C SER A 311 -26.57 21.05 17.64
N ARG A 312 -25.30 20.81 17.94
CA ARG A 312 -24.62 21.40 19.12
C ARG A 312 -24.51 22.93 19.03
N PHE A 313 -24.48 23.48 17.82
CA PHE A 313 -24.36 24.93 17.58
C PHE A 313 -25.71 25.62 17.41
N PHE A 314 -26.77 24.92 16.99
CA PHE A 314 -28.06 25.50 16.66
C PHE A 314 -29.14 25.18 17.69
N LEU A 315 -29.01 24.07 18.43
CA LEU A 315 -29.87 23.75 19.54
C LEU A 315 -29.20 24.26 20.82
N ASP A 316 -29.71 25.33 21.40
CA ASP A 316 -29.43 25.66 22.80
C ASP A 316 -29.94 24.48 23.62
N TRP A 317 -29.02 23.59 23.99
CA TRP A 317 -29.29 22.56 24.98
C TRP A 317 -29.45 23.25 26.31
N LYS A 318 -30.60 23.90 26.50
CA LYS A 318 -31.04 24.30 27.84
C LYS A 318 -30.97 23.07 28.69
N GLU A 319 -30.20 23.17 29.72
CA GLU A 319 -30.17 22.27 30.89
C GLU A 319 -31.56 22.25 31.53
N ASP A 320 -32.55 21.65 30.90
CA ASP A 320 -33.75 21.21 31.57
C ASP A 320 -33.38 19.92 32.32
N GLY A 321 -32.97 20.14 33.56
CA GLY A 321 -32.69 19.27 34.66
C GLY A 321 -33.10 17.81 34.49
N VAL A 322 -32.24 16.96 33.96
CA VAL A 322 -32.23 15.55 34.36
C VAL A 322 -31.05 15.36 35.30
N CYS A 323 -31.30 15.57 36.59
CA CYS A 323 -30.47 15.01 37.63
C CYS A 323 -30.48 13.50 37.45
N ILE A 324 -29.41 12.93 36.92
CA ILE A 324 -29.11 11.51 37.10
C ILE A 324 -28.72 11.38 38.56
N GLY A 325 -29.70 10.94 39.38
CA GLY A 325 -29.52 10.69 40.78
C GLY A 325 -28.41 9.69 41.02
N SER A 326 -27.46 10.11 41.81
CA SER A 326 -26.49 9.24 42.48
C SER A 326 -27.22 8.16 43.29
N ALA A 327 -27.01 6.92 42.97
CA ALA A 327 -27.17 5.78 43.86
C ALA A 327 -25.98 4.83 43.63
#